data_e798ec88b1104480c03f2b401ff88cde
#
_entry.id   e798ec88b1104480c03f2b401ff88cde
#
_cell.length_a   1.000
_cell.length_b   1.000
_cell.length_c   1.000
_cell.angle_alpha   90.00
_cell.angle_beta   90.00
_cell.angle_gamma   90.00
#
_symmetry.space_group_name_H-M   'P 1'
#
loop_
_entity.id
_entity.type
_entity.pdbx_description
1 polymer ?
#
loop_
_entity_poly.entity_id
_entity_poly.type
_entity_poly.pdbx_seq_one_letter_code
_entity_poly.pdbx_strand_id
1 'polypeptide(L)'
;MFQPKKIITAATLAVFASAGASLSAQSNITVAMQLEPPHLDPTSAAAGAIDSVLYSNVFEGLTRFASDGSIIAGLAESWDISSDGTVYTFNLRSGVKFHDGTSMDAND
;
A
#
# COMPACT_ATOMS: atom_id res chain seq x y z
N MET A 1 79.88 6.90 27.10
CA MET A 1 78.63 7.46 27.64
C MET A 1 77.68 7.62 26.47
N PHE A 2 76.86 6.55 26.19
CA PHE A 2 75.97 6.46 25.04
C PHE A 2 74.59 6.95 25.47
N GLN A 3 74.03 7.95 24.74
CA GLN A 3 72.67 8.40 24.89
C GLN A 3 71.77 7.70 23.86
N PRO A 4 70.67 7.07 24.23
CA PRO A 4 69.73 6.51 23.26
C PRO A 4 68.82 7.59 22.69
N LYS A 5 68.80 7.72 21.35
CA LYS A 5 67.83 8.55 20.61
C LYS A 5 66.44 7.94 20.73
N LYS A 6 65.50 8.71 21.27
CA LYS A 6 64.07 8.33 21.26
C LYS A 6 63.48 8.54 19.88
N ILE A 7 63.09 7.45 19.22
CA ILE A 7 62.34 7.47 17.97
C ILE A 7 60.85 7.59 18.36
N ILE A 8 60.23 8.74 18.06
CA ILE A 8 58.80 8.95 18.18
C ILE A 8 58.15 8.50 16.88
N THR A 9 57.52 7.34 16.90
CA THR A 9 56.73 6.86 15.76
C THR A 9 55.37 7.52 15.83
N ALA A 10 55.09 8.45 14.95
CA ALA A 10 53.77 9.05 14.77
C ALA A 10 52.86 8.05 14.04
N ALA A 11 51.90 7.46 14.77
CA ALA A 11 50.86 6.63 14.17
C ALA A 11 49.79 7.54 13.56
N THR A 12 49.77 7.62 12.22
CA THR A 12 48.71 8.34 11.49
C THR A 12 47.49 7.49 11.43
N LEU A 13 46.45 7.84 12.21
CA LEU A 13 45.15 7.16 12.20
C LEU A 13 44.38 7.67 10.97
N ALA A 14 44.30 6.88 9.89
CA ALA A 14 43.47 7.15 8.73
C ALA A 14 42.02 6.79 9.07
N VAL A 15 41.18 7.79 9.31
CA VAL A 15 39.73 7.64 9.46
C VAL A 15 39.12 7.50 8.05
N PHE A 16 38.78 6.29 7.65
CA PHE A 16 37.94 6.05 6.48
C PHE A 16 36.51 6.46 6.79
N ALA A 17 36.11 7.64 6.37
CA ALA A 17 34.70 8.02 6.30
C ALA A 17 34.04 7.20 5.18
N SER A 18 33.40 6.11 5.53
CA SER A 18 32.52 5.38 4.63
C SER A 18 31.26 6.22 4.39
N ALA A 19 31.26 6.98 3.30
CA ALA A 19 30.04 7.58 2.78
C ALA A 19 29.10 6.44 2.36
N GLY A 20 28.12 6.14 3.21
CA GLY A 20 27.05 5.20 2.91
C GLY A 20 26.24 5.74 1.73
N ALA A 21 26.51 5.26 0.52
CA ALA A 21 25.62 5.47 -0.60
C ALA A 21 24.31 4.72 -0.32
N SER A 22 23.24 5.46 -0.01
CA SER A 22 21.91 4.92 0.03
C SER A 22 21.51 4.48 -1.38
N LEU A 23 21.68 3.20 -1.68
CA LEU A 23 21.13 2.59 -2.88
C LEU A 23 19.61 2.59 -2.73
N SER A 24 18.93 3.56 -3.33
CA SER A 24 17.49 3.48 -3.56
C SER A 24 17.23 2.30 -4.49
N ALA A 25 16.91 1.15 -3.93
CA ALA A 25 16.45 0.03 -4.71
C ALA A 25 15.08 0.40 -5.32
N GLN A 26 15.07 0.70 -6.61
CA GLN A 26 13.83 0.77 -7.38
C GLN A 26 13.31 -0.66 -7.51
N SER A 27 12.30 -1.01 -6.70
CA SER A 27 11.63 -2.29 -6.84
C SER A 27 10.52 -2.16 -7.88
N ASN A 28 10.70 -2.74 -9.05
CA ASN A 28 9.66 -2.87 -10.06
C ASN A 28 8.96 -4.22 -9.86
N ILE A 29 7.63 -4.20 -9.84
CA ILE A 29 6.80 -5.41 -9.83
C ILE A 29 6.15 -5.53 -11.19
N THR A 30 6.32 -6.68 -11.84
CA THR A 30 5.61 -7.00 -13.08
C THR A 30 4.54 -8.04 -12.76
N VAL A 31 3.28 -7.69 -13.03
CA VAL A 31 2.14 -8.60 -12.84
C VAL A 31 1.67 -9.07 -14.21
N ALA A 32 1.67 -10.38 -14.43
CA ALA A 32 1.11 -11.00 -15.63
C ALA A 32 -0.36 -11.32 -15.40
N MET A 33 -1.22 -10.97 -16.36
CA MET A 33 -2.66 -11.22 -16.32
C MET A 33 -3.07 -12.06 -17.52
N GLN A 34 -4.10 -12.90 -17.37
CA GLN A 34 -4.64 -13.71 -18.46
C GLN A 34 -5.46 -12.90 -19.47
N LEU A 35 -6.07 -11.81 -19.01
CA LEU A 35 -6.94 -10.95 -19.81
C LEU A 35 -6.49 -9.50 -19.63
N GLU A 36 -6.35 -8.79 -20.74
CA GLU A 36 -6.12 -7.36 -20.73
C GLU A 36 -7.45 -6.62 -20.51
N PRO A 37 -7.53 -5.66 -19.55
CA PRO A 37 -8.71 -4.84 -19.39
C PRO A 37 -8.88 -3.93 -20.62
N PRO A 38 -10.07 -3.87 -21.23
CA PRO A 38 -10.31 -3.04 -22.43
C PRO A 38 -10.21 -1.54 -22.14
N HIS A 39 -10.42 -1.14 -20.91
CA HIS A 39 -10.29 0.20 -20.34
C HIS A 39 -10.23 0.10 -18.82
N LEU A 40 -10.03 1.23 -18.14
CA LEU A 40 -9.91 1.30 -16.67
C LEU A 40 -11.11 2.01 -16.00
N ASP A 41 -12.29 1.93 -16.59
CA ASP A 41 -13.52 2.46 -16.00
C ASP A 41 -14.43 1.31 -15.57
N PRO A 42 -14.56 1.05 -14.24
CA PRO A 42 -15.36 -0.07 -13.72
C PRO A 42 -16.86 0.15 -13.90
N THR A 43 -17.30 1.38 -14.24
CA THR A 43 -18.71 1.70 -14.40
C THR A 43 -19.24 1.50 -15.83
N SER A 44 -18.34 1.40 -16.82
CA SER A 44 -18.72 1.38 -18.24
C SER A 44 -18.83 -0.01 -18.85
N ALA A 45 -18.30 -1.05 -18.22
CA ALA A 45 -18.45 -2.45 -18.67
C ALA A 45 -18.20 -3.46 -17.54
N ALA A 46 -18.94 -4.57 -17.59
CA ALA A 46 -18.73 -5.70 -16.71
C ALA A 46 -17.64 -6.64 -17.28
N ALA A 47 -16.37 -6.29 -17.12
CA ALA A 47 -15.24 -7.12 -17.52
C ALA A 47 -14.38 -7.48 -16.29
N GLY A 48 -14.32 -8.76 -15.93
CA GLY A 48 -13.56 -9.22 -14.77
C GLY A 48 -12.08 -8.85 -14.78
N ALA A 49 -11.50 -8.55 -15.95
CA ALA A 49 -10.14 -8.01 -16.05
C ALA A 49 -10.02 -6.59 -15.49
N ILE A 50 -11.06 -5.76 -15.64
CA ILE A 50 -11.13 -4.42 -15.03
C ILE A 50 -11.16 -4.56 -13.51
N ASP A 51 -12.04 -5.41 -13.01
CA ASP A 51 -12.21 -5.65 -11.59
C ASP A 51 -10.90 -6.14 -10.95
N SER A 52 -10.20 -7.05 -11.61
CA SER A 52 -8.93 -7.61 -11.12
C SER A 52 -7.82 -6.56 -10.95
N VAL A 53 -7.89 -5.47 -11.73
CA VAL A 53 -6.89 -4.38 -11.63
C VAL A 53 -7.33 -3.28 -10.69
N LEU A 54 -8.62 -2.93 -10.69
CA LEU A 54 -9.10 -1.71 -10.05
C LEU A 54 -9.64 -1.91 -8.65
N TYR A 55 -10.43 -2.96 -8.42
CA TYR A 55 -10.96 -3.20 -7.08
C TYR A 55 -9.85 -3.63 -6.12
N SER A 56 -9.83 -3.05 -4.95
CA SER A 56 -8.81 -3.18 -3.90
C SER A 56 -7.42 -2.62 -4.23
N ASN A 57 -7.20 -2.06 -5.43
CA ASN A 57 -5.95 -1.39 -5.80
C ASN A 57 -6.14 0.12 -6.00
N VAL A 58 -7.24 0.51 -6.63
CA VAL A 58 -7.58 1.91 -6.92
C VAL A 58 -8.91 2.31 -6.29
N PHE A 59 -9.89 1.41 -6.35
CA PHE A 59 -11.21 1.60 -5.74
C PHE A 59 -11.37 0.65 -4.55
N GLU A 60 -12.00 1.13 -3.51
CA GLU A 60 -12.42 0.31 -2.37
C GLU A 60 -13.95 0.17 -2.35
N GLY A 61 -14.41 -1.04 -2.00
CA GLY A 61 -15.83 -1.30 -1.74
C GLY A 61 -16.19 -1.13 -0.26
N LEU A 62 -17.47 -1.09 0.04
CA LEU A 62 -17.96 -1.13 1.42
C LEU A 62 -17.46 -2.38 2.16
N THR A 63 -17.42 -3.50 1.45
CA THR A 63 -16.90 -4.79 1.91
C THR A 63 -15.90 -5.34 0.90
N ARG A 64 -15.14 -6.35 1.27
CA ARG A 64 -14.21 -7.08 0.39
C ARG A 64 -14.22 -8.57 0.71
N PHE A 65 -13.71 -9.38 -0.20
CA PHE A 65 -13.49 -10.80 0.03
C PHE A 65 -12.13 -11.05 0.68
N ALA A 66 -12.11 -11.90 1.69
CA ALA A 66 -10.89 -12.50 2.20
C ALA A 66 -10.45 -13.67 1.31
N SER A 67 -9.25 -14.21 1.54
CA SER A 67 -8.68 -15.32 0.75
C SER A 67 -9.48 -16.63 0.89
N ASP A 68 -10.23 -16.79 1.96
CA ASP A 68 -11.11 -17.94 2.19
C ASP A 68 -12.52 -17.75 1.61
N GLY A 69 -12.80 -16.62 0.95
CA GLY A 69 -14.08 -16.27 0.37
C GLY A 69 -15.06 -15.61 1.35
N SER A 70 -14.69 -15.41 2.60
CA SER A 70 -15.52 -14.69 3.56
C SER A 70 -15.59 -13.21 3.24
N ILE A 71 -16.68 -12.55 3.65
CA ILE A 71 -16.87 -11.11 3.48
C ILE A 71 -16.29 -10.40 4.72
N ILE A 72 -15.41 -9.46 4.50
CA ILE A 72 -14.76 -8.67 5.55
C ILE A 72 -14.96 -7.18 5.34
N ALA A 73 -14.70 -6.38 6.37
CA ALA A 73 -14.79 -4.93 6.34
C ALA A 73 -13.85 -4.30 5.27
N GLY A 74 -14.41 -3.30 4.58
CA GLY A 74 -13.70 -2.39 3.68
C GLY A 74 -13.89 -0.95 4.15
N LEU A 75 -14.56 -0.11 3.34
CA LEU A 75 -14.97 1.26 3.73
C LEU A 75 -16.04 1.25 4.83
N ALA A 76 -16.85 0.20 4.94
CA ALA A 76 -17.69 -0.04 6.10
C ALA A 76 -16.92 -0.79 7.18
N GLU A 77 -16.98 -0.34 8.42
CA GLU A 77 -16.41 -1.02 9.59
C GLU A 77 -17.24 -2.22 10.01
N SER A 78 -18.56 -2.10 9.86
CA SER A 78 -19.57 -3.10 10.20
C SER A 78 -20.84 -2.88 9.41
N TRP A 79 -21.73 -3.86 9.41
CA TRP A 79 -23.08 -3.75 8.82
C TRP A 79 -24.06 -4.62 9.56
N ASP A 80 -25.31 -4.22 9.50
CA ASP A 80 -26.46 -4.94 10.03
C ASP A 80 -27.41 -5.32 8.90
N ILE A 81 -28.04 -6.47 9.01
CA ILE A 81 -29.02 -6.96 8.05
C ILE A 81 -30.33 -7.18 8.80
N SER A 82 -31.43 -6.61 8.29
CA SER A 82 -32.77 -6.83 8.86
C SER A 82 -33.13 -8.30 8.82
N SER A 83 -34.04 -8.70 9.71
CA SER A 83 -34.45 -10.10 9.85
C SER A 83 -35.11 -10.71 8.59
N ASP A 84 -35.66 -9.87 7.74
CA ASP A 84 -36.27 -10.25 6.46
C ASP A 84 -35.26 -10.16 5.28
N GLY A 85 -34.03 -9.72 5.54
CA GLY A 85 -32.95 -9.61 4.54
C GLY A 85 -33.12 -8.47 3.53
N THR A 86 -34.06 -7.54 3.75
CA THR A 86 -34.39 -6.49 2.77
C THR A 86 -33.67 -5.16 3.02
N VAL A 87 -33.18 -4.96 4.24
CA VAL A 87 -32.45 -3.71 4.63
C VAL A 87 -31.04 -4.05 5.10
N TYR A 88 -30.07 -3.38 4.52
CA TYR A 88 -28.66 -3.43 4.92
C TYR A 88 -28.25 -2.05 5.42
N THR A 89 -27.77 -1.98 6.65
CA THR A 89 -27.24 -0.74 7.24
C THR A 89 -25.74 -0.85 7.38
N PHE A 90 -24.99 -0.02 6.67
CA PHE A 90 -23.53 0.02 6.73
C PHE A 90 -23.04 1.16 7.62
N ASN A 91 -22.14 0.86 8.56
CA ASN A 91 -21.47 1.84 9.39
C ASN A 91 -20.14 2.20 8.70
N LEU A 92 -20.05 3.41 8.15
CA LEU A 92 -18.90 3.84 7.38
C LEU A 92 -17.72 4.18 8.28
N ARG A 93 -16.52 3.90 7.82
CA ARG A 93 -15.26 4.26 8.45
C ARG A 93 -15.08 5.78 8.45
N SER A 94 -14.70 6.33 9.60
CA SER A 94 -14.45 7.77 9.73
C SER A 94 -13.09 8.17 9.14
N GLY A 95 -13.02 9.40 8.61
CA GLY A 95 -11.77 10.01 8.15
C GLY A 95 -11.23 9.48 6.84
N VAL A 96 -12.02 8.73 6.08
CA VAL A 96 -11.69 8.28 4.73
C VAL A 96 -11.67 9.48 3.79
N LYS A 97 -10.71 9.49 2.87
CA LYS A 97 -10.54 10.53 1.86
C LYS A 97 -10.44 9.93 0.47
N PHE A 98 -11.01 10.62 -0.50
CA PHE A 98 -10.76 10.36 -1.91
C PHE A 98 -9.34 10.76 -2.32
N HIS A 99 -8.89 10.35 -3.52
CA HIS A 99 -7.57 10.65 -4.04
C HIS A 99 -7.30 12.16 -4.21
N ASP A 100 -8.34 12.97 -4.37
CA ASP A 100 -8.26 14.43 -4.44
C ASP A 100 -8.20 15.11 -3.07
N GLY A 101 -8.31 14.33 -1.98
CA GLY A 101 -8.26 14.80 -0.61
C GLY A 101 -9.61 15.18 0.00
N THR A 102 -10.71 15.13 -0.75
CA THR A 102 -12.06 15.35 -0.22
C THR A 102 -12.45 14.21 0.73
N SER A 103 -13.33 14.50 1.69
CA SER A 103 -13.78 13.49 2.66
C SER A 103 -14.93 12.69 2.08
N MET A 104 -14.90 11.38 2.30
CA MET A 104 -16.00 10.47 1.94
C MET A 104 -17.05 10.47 3.02
N ASP A 105 -18.32 10.51 2.61
CA ASP A 105 -19.49 10.29 3.48
C ASP A 105 -20.59 9.46 2.80
N ALA A 106 -21.74 9.32 3.47
CA ALA A 106 -22.84 8.49 2.96
C ALA A 106 -23.63 9.12 1.80
N ASN A 107 -23.32 10.37 1.40
CA ASN A 107 -23.95 11.02 0.25
C ASN A 107 -23.20 10.74 -1.05
N ASP A 108 -21.94 10.27 -0.96
CA ASP A 108 -21.12 9.87 -2.10
C ASP A 108 -21.56 8.54 -2.70
#